data_f384698ad61a306ebb215d4296b6bcff
#
_entry.id   f384698ad61a306ebb215d4296b6bcff
#
_cell.length_a   1.000
_cell.length_b   1.000
_cell.length_c   1.000
_cell.angle_alpha   90.00
_cell.angle_beta   90.00
_cell.angle_gamma   90.00
#
_symmetry.space_group_name_H-M   'P 1'
#
loop_
_entity.id
_entity.type
_entity.pdbx_description
1 polymer ?
#
loop_
_entity_poly.entity_id
_entity_poly.type
_entity_poly.pdbx_seq_one_letter_code
_entity_poly.pdbx_strand_id
1 'polypeptide(L)'
;LFTDGDGIPLAFSIFPGNQNEQTSLKPLEKKVIEEFGCEEFIFCSDAGLGSENNRLLNHSKKRSYIVTQSIKKLPEEYRTLALNKKGFRCLSDHKAVDLNSLTDDDKEELFYKEEPYSSKKMEQRLLITYSPKYAAYQKEIREKQIERAKAMLSNGRHKKNRKNPNDPARFIDKTAVTKDGEMADILYFLDEKKIAQEAQYDGLYAVCTDLFDDEPEDILKVSESR
;
A
#
# COMPACT_ATOMS: atom_id res chain seq x y z
N LEU A 1 -4.45 4.79 18.46
CA LEU A 1 -3.78 3.97 19.44
C LEU A 1 -2.30 4.28 19.42
N PHE A 2 -1.67 4.49 20.57
CA PHE A 2 -0.21 4.52 20.75
C PHE A 2 0.21 3.29 21.54
N THR A 3 1.29 2.68 21.11
CA THR A 3 1.89 1.52 21.76
C THR A 3 3.36 1.80 22.06
N ASP A 4 3.94 1.09 23.01
CA ASP A 4 5.40 1.03 23.19
C ASP A 4 6.04 0.10 22.12
N GLY A 5 7.37 -0.11 22.26
CA GLY A 5 8.13 -0.97 21.35
C GLY A 5 7.74 -2.46 21.40
N ASP A 6 7.06 -2.88 22.46
CA ASP A 6 6.57 -4.25 22.65
C ASP A 6 5.10 -4.42 22.24
N GLY A 7 4.49 -3.35 21.71
CA GLY A 7 3.10 -3.33 21.24
C GLY A 7 2.07 -3.14 22.36
N ILE A 8 2.50 -2.77 23.58
CA ILE A 8 1.60 -2.51 24.70
C ILE A 8 0.93 -1.13 24.52
N PRO A 9 -0.43 -1.05 24.57
CA PRO A 9 -1.14 0.21 24.43
C PRO A 9 -0.82 1.20 25.55
N LEU A 10 -0.30 2.37 25.19
CA LEU A 10 0.02 3.46 26.13
C LEU A 10 -1.10 4.51 26.17
N ALA A 11 -1.66 4.87 25.03
CA ALA A 11 -2.70 5.88 24.91
C ALA A 11 -3.60 5.63 23.71
N PHE A 12 -4.83 6.14 23.81
CA PHE A 12 -5.76 6.16 22.67
C PHE A 12 -6.59 7.45 22.66
N SER A 13 -7.15 7.76 21.51
CA SER A 13 -8.15 8.82 21.36
C SER A 13 -9.26 8.35 20.46
N ILE A 14 -10.47 8.80 20.74
CA ILE A 14 -11.67 8.49 19.99
C ILE A 14 -12.08 9.78 19.23
N PHE A 15 -12.30 9.62 17.94
CA PHE A 15 -12.73 10.71 17.06
C PHE A 15 -14.05 10.34 16.37
N PRO A 16 -14.88 11.33 16.00
CA PRO A 16 -16.08 11.08 15.20
C PRO A 16 -15.75 10.36 13.89
N GLY A 17 -16.53 9.33 13.52
CA GLY A 17 -16.27 8.50 12.33
C GLY A 17 -16.37 9.22 10.98
N ASN A 18 -16.87 10.45 10.96
CA ASN A 18 -16.91 11.35 9.80
C ASN A 18 -15.74 12.34 9.75
N GLN A 19 -14.84 12.32 10.74
CA GLN A 19 -13.65 13.17 10.75
C GLN A 19 -12.56 12.59 9.82
N ASN A 20 -11.82 13.49 9.17
CA ASN A 20 -10.66 13.08 8.39
C ASN A 20 -9.55 12.58 9.35
N GLU A 21 -9.17 11.33 9.24
CA GLU A 21 -8.12 10.69 10.06
C GLU A 21 -6.80 11.46 10.07
N GLN A 22 -6.43 12.08 8.94
CA GLN A 22 -5.18 12.85 8.82
C GLN A 22 -5.07 13.98 9.86
N THR A 23 -6.20 14.53 10.30
CA THR A 23 -6.24 15.63 11.26
C THR A 23 -6.19 15.17 12.71
N SER A 24 -6.36 13.89 12.98
CA SER A 24 -6.37 13.32 14.33
C SER A 24 -4.98 13.12 14.93
N LEU A 25 -3.95 12.97 14.06
CA LEU A 25 -2.59 12.64 14.49
C LEU A 25 -1.98 13.71 15.39
N LYS A 26 -1.95 14.97 14.92
CA LYS A 26 -1.29 16.06 15.63
C LYS A 26 -1.82 16.29 17.06
N PRO A 27 -3.15 16.32 17.31
CA PRO A 27 -3.67 16.40 18.68
C PRO A 27 -3.28 15.22 19.56
N LEU A 28 -3.23 14.01 18.98
CA LEU A 28 -2.89 12.81 19.70
C LEU A 28 -1.40 12.77 20.08
N GLU A 29 -0.50 13.11 19.16
CA GLU A 29 0.94 13.22 19.44
C GLU A 29 1.21 14.26 20.52
N LYS A 30 0.55 15.43 20.44
CA LYS A 30 0.68 16.48 21.46
C LYS A 30 0.29 15.97 22.85
N LYS A 31 -0.81 15.22 22.95
CA LYS A 31 -1.26 14.59 24.19
C LYS A 31 -0.23 13.61 24.73
N VAL A 32 0.33 12.76 23.88
CA VAL A 32 1.36 11.76 24.29
C VAL A 32 2.62 12.46 24.79
N ILE A 33 3.08 13.51 24.12
CA ILE A 33 4.24 14.29 24.55
C ILE A 33 3.99 14.96 25.92
N GLU A 34 2.82 15.56 26.08
CA GLU A 34 2.46 16.27 27.33
C GLU A 34 2.25 15.30 28.52
N GLU A 35 1.60 14.15 28.31
CA GLU A 35 1.26 13.22 29.37
C GLU A 35 2.40 12.27 29.73
N PHE A 36 3.23 11.85 28.77
CA PHE A 36 4.30 10.87 28.98
C PHE A 36 5.70 11.47 28.94
N GLY A 37 5.85 12.75 28.56
CA GLY A 37 7.16 13.39 28.40
C GLY A 37 8.01 12.78 27.27
N CYS A 38 7.41 12.00 26.38
CA CYS A 38 8.08 11.31 25.29
C CYS A 38 8.22 12.24 24.09
N GLU A 39 9.40 12.84 23.92
CA GLU A 39 9.69 13.74 22.81
C GLU A 39 10.39 13.05 21.63
N GLU A 40 10.98 11.88 21.87
CA GLU A 40 11.74 11.10 20.88
C GLU A 40 10.98 9.82 20.54
N PHE A 41 10.55 9.71 19.28
CA PHE A 41 9.83 8.53 18.81
C PHE A 41 9.84 8.40 17.29
N ILE A 42 9.56 7.20 16.79
CA ILE A 42 9.30 6.92 15.40
C ILE A 42 7.78 6.83 15.21
N PHE A 43 7.24 7.74 14.40
CA PHE A 43 5.84 7.68 13.98
C PHE A 43 5.67 6.58 12.93
N CYS A 44 5.01 5.48 13.30
CA CYS A 44 4.71 4.39 12.39
C CYS A 44 3.21 4.32 12.09
N SER A 45 2.82 4.39 10.81
CA SER A 45 1.41 4.35 10.42
C SER A 45 1.14 3.71 9.08
N ASP A 46 -0.13 3.38 8.86
CA ASP A 46 -0.62 3.03 7.53
C ASP A 46 -0.75 4.27 6.61
N ALA A 47 -1.20 4.04 5.38
CA ALA A 47 -1.39 5.10 4.40
C ALA A 47 -2.53 6.09 4.78
N GLY A 48 -3.40 5.73 5.74
CA GLY A 48 -4.50 6.57 6.22
C GLY A 48 -4.01 7.83 6.90
N LEU A 49 -2.95 7.73 7.71
CA LEU A 49 -2.32 8.87 8.41
C LEU A 49 -1.09 9.44 7.70
N GLY A 50 -0.69 8.87 6.56
CA GLY A 50 0.56 9.17 5.87
C GLY A 50 0.58 10.43 5.01
N SER A 51 -0.18 11.49 5.33
CA SER A 51 -0.12 12.74 4.58
C SER A 51 1.25 13.40 4.67
N GLU A 52 1.62 14.19 3.65
CA GLU A 52 2.88 14.95 3.66
C GLU A 52 3.00 15.85 4.90
N ASN A 53 1.89 16.46 5.34
CA ASN A 53 1.90 17.29 6.54
C ASN A 53 2.18 16.49 7.82
N ASN A 54 1.66 15.28 7.93
CA ASN A 54 1.92 14.40 9.08
C ASN A 54 3.37 13.90 9.06
N ARG A 55 3.92 13.59 7.88
CA ARG A 55 5.35 13.25 7.73
C ARG A 55 6.24 14.43 8.11
N LEU A 56 5.95 15.64 7.62
CA LEU A 56 6.68 16.86 8.00
C LEU A 56 6.63 17.16 9.51
N LEU A 57 5.50 16.89 10.16
CA LEU A 57 5.37 17.04 11.61
C LEU A 57 6.34 16.13 12.37
N ASN A 58 6.59 14.94 11.82
CA ASN A 58 7.47 13.92 12.40
C ASN A 58 8.88 13.88 11.77
N HIS A 59 9.21 14.84 10.91
CA HIS A 59 10.54 15.01 10.36
C HIS A 59 11.32 16.04 11.20
N SER A 60 12.02 15.58 12.24
CA SER A 60 12.78 16.46 13.15
C SER A 60 13.95 15.70 13.76
N LYS A 61 14.84 16.41 14.49
CA LYS A 61 15.97 15.78 15.18
C LYS A 61 15.61 14.70 16.22
N LYS A 62 14.40 14.78 16.75
CA LYS A 62 13.89 13.88 17.82
C LYS A 62 12.81 12.94 17.33
N ARG A 63 12.30 13.13 16.13
CA ARG A 63 11.19 12.35 15.59
C ARG A 63 11.45 11.98 14.16
N SER A 64 11.19 10.73 13.84
CA SER A 64 11.22 10.19 12.49
C SER A 64 9.90 9.48 12.19
N TYR A 65 9.72 9.06 10.96
CA TYR A 65 8.50 8.36 10.58
C TYR A 65 8.77 7.15 9.67
N ILE A 66 7.89 6.17 9.76
CA ILE A 66 7.75 5.05 8.83
C ILE A 66 6.28 4.97 8.44
N VAL A 67 5.96 5.25 7.19
CA VAL A 67 4.58 5.34 6.72
C VAL A 67 4.36 4.49 5.49
N THR A 68 3.30 3.66 5.52
CA THR A 68 2.92 2.90 4.33
C THR A 68 2.65 3.83 3.15
N GLN A 69 3.28 3.55 2.03
CA GLN A 69 3.10 4.27 0.78
C GLN A 69 2.37 3.40 -0.23
N SER A 70 1.18 3.83 -0.66
CA SER A 70 0.47 3.14 -1.73
C SER A 70 1.22 3.28 -3.05
N ILE A 71 1.74 2.18 -3.61
CA ILE A 71 2.45 2.17 -4.89
C ILE A 71 1.55 2.69 -6.02
N LYS A 72 0.25 2.37 -6.00
CA LYS A 72 -0.73 2.84 -7.00
C LYS A 72 -0.92 4.36 -7.01
N LYS A 73 -0.60 5.04 -5.89
CA LYS A 73 -0.71 6.50 -5.72
C LYS A 73 0.62 7.23 -5.93
N LEU A 74 1.71 6.51 -6.17
CA LEU A 74 3.00 7.12 -6.51
C LEU A 74 2.92 7.85 -7.85
N PRO A 75 3.71 8.91 -8.05
CA PRO A 75 3.99 9.47 -9.37
C PRO A 75 4.42 8.38 -10.34
N GLU A 76 4.18 8.58 -11.64
CA GLU A 76 4.39 7.54 -12.65
C GLU A 76 5.84 7.04 -12.69
N GLU A 77 6.79 7.91 -12.52
CA GLU A 77 8.22 7.58 -12.44
C GLU A 77 8.49 6.52 -11.34
N TYR A 78 8.11 6.82 -10.10
CA TYR A 78 8.31 5.91 -8.97
C TYR A 78 7.46 4.65 -9.05
N ARG A 79 6.27 4.74 -9.64
CA ARG A 79 5.42 3.58 -9.89
C ARG A 79 6.08 2.63 -10.89
N THR A 80 6.68 3.17 -11.95
CA THR A 80 7.43 2.38 -12.94
C THR A 80 8.64 1.71 -12.31
N LEU A 81 9.40 2.43 -11.47
CA LEU A 81 10.51 1.87 -10.70
C LEU A 81 10.02 0.75 -9.77
N ALA A 82 8.90 0.96 -9.06
CA ALA A 82 8.36 -0.06 -8.16
C ALA A 82 7.93 -1.34 -8.89
N LEU A 83 7.36 -1.21 -10.08
CA LEU A 83 6.90 -2.35 -10.89
C LEU A 83 8.04 -3.05 -11.65
N ASN A 84 9.21 -2.44 -11.77
CA ASN A 84 10.38 -3.08 -12.38
C ASN A 84 10.86 -4.23 -11.48
N LYS A 85 10.86 -5.44 -12.02
CA LYS A 85 11.24 -6.68 -11.31
C LYS A 85 12.74 -6.81 -11.03
N LYS A 86 13.57 -5.94 -11.62
CA LYS A 86 15.02 -5.87 -11.41
C LYS A 86 15.39 -4.88 -10.31
N GLY A 87 16.60 -5.05 -9.77
CA GLY A 87 17.15 -4.14 -8.76
C GLY A 87 16.71 -4.47 -7.33
N PHE A 88 16.03 -5.58 -7.11
CA PHE A 88 15.73 -6.08 -5.78
C PHE A 88 16.95 -6.76 -5.15
N ARG A 89 16.95 -6.84 -3.84
CA ARG A 89 17.89 -7.60 -3.01
C ARG A 89 17.10 -8.50 -2.08
N CYS A 90 17.62 -9.68 -1.78
CA CYS A 90 17.09 -10.50 -0.70
C CYS A 90 17.35 -9.82 0.65
N LEU A 91 16.36 -9.81 1.55
CA LEU A 91 16.52 -9.15 2.84
C LEU A 91 17.51 -9.89 3.75
N SER A 92 17.55 -11.22 3.69
CA SER A 92 18.35 -12.06 4.58
C SER A 92 19.87 -12.01 4.27
N ASP A 93 20.28 -11.84 2.99
CA ASP A 93 21.69 -11.90 2.59
C ASP A 93 22.15 -10.76 1.68
N HIS A 94 21.26 -9.80 1.40
CA HIS A 94 21.46 -8.60 0.56
C HIS A 94 21.90 -8.88 -0.88
N LYS A 95 21.82 -10.13 -1.35
CA LYS A 95 22.17 -10.47 -2.74
C LYS A 95 21.17 -9.88 -3.72
N ALA A 96 21.71 -9.37 -4.83
CA ALA A 96 20.89 -8.83 -5.92
C ALA A 96 20.11 -9.96 -6.61
N VAL A 97 18.82 -9.74 -6.83
CA VAL A 97 17.88 -10.70 -7.40
C VAL A 97 17.02 -10.04 -8.47
N ASP A 98 16.76 -10.76 -9.55
CA ASP A 98 15.67 -10.45 -10.50
C ASP A 98 14.44 -11.25 -10.07
N LEU A 99 13.34 -10.58 -9.73
CA LEU A 99 12.11 -11.24 -9.28
C LEU A 99 11.52 -12.20 -10.33
N ASN A 100 11.92 -12.09 -11.60
CA ASN A 100 11.52 -13.05 -12.64
C ASN A 100 12.26 -14.39 -12.55
N SER A 101 13.37 -14.45 -11.80
CA SER A 101 14.17 -15.67 -11.61
C SER A 101 13.87 -16.43 -10.33
N LEU A 102 12.88 -15.96 -9.55
CA LEU A 102 12.50 -16.62 -8.30
C LEU A 102 11.95 -18.02 -8.53
N THR A 103 12.27 -18.92 -7.60
CA THR A 103 11.87 -20.32 -7.58
C THR A 103 10.96 -20.61 -6.39
N ASP A 104 10.53 -21.85 -6.27
CA ASP A 104 9.72 -22.28 -5.13
C ASP A 104 10.46 -22.23 -3.78
N ASP A 105 11.80 -22.28 -3.81
CA ASP A 105 12.65 -22.20 -2.62
C ASP A 105 12.62 -20.79 -2.01
N ASP A 106 12.31 -19.77 -2.82
CA ASP A 106 12.28 -18.36 -2.42
C ASP A 106 10.94 -17.93 -1.80
N LYS A 107 10.00 -18.84 -1.58
CA LYS A 107 8.62 -18.52 -1.16
C LYS A 107 8.50 -17.75 0.14
N GLU A 108 9.35 -18.04 1.11
CA GLU A 108 9.31 -17.40 2.43
C GLU A 108 10.26 -16.18 2.53
N GLU A 109 11.05 -15.93 1.48
CA GLU A 109 11.98 -14.81 1.45
C GLU A 109 11.26 -13.48 1.22
N LEU A 110 11.85 -12.41 1.74
CA LEU A 110 11.45 -11.04 1.51
C LEU A 110 12.52 -10.32 0.69
N PHE A 111 12.10 -9.66 -0.36
CA PHE A 111 12.97 -8.90 -1.25
C PHE A 111 12.68 -7.43 -1.10
N TYR A 112 13.70 -6.59 -1.22
CA TYR A 112 13.56 -5.14 -1.12
C TYR A 112 14.38 -4.41 -2.17
N LYS A 113 14.00 -3.20 -2.46
CA LYS A 113 14.81 -2.17 -3.12
C LYS A 113 14.48 -0.79 -2.58
N GLU A 114 15.42 0.10 -2.71
CA GLU A 114 15.37 1.44 -2.18
C GLU A 114 15.51 2.46 -3.28
N GLU A 115 14.70 3.52 -3.17
CA GLU A 115 14.75 4.64 -4.10
C GLU A 115 14.67 5.96 -3.31
N PRO A 116 15.49 6.96 -3.65
CA PRO A 116 15.27 8.31 -3.16
C PRO A 116 13.89 8.80 -3.57
N TYR A 117 13.11 9.31 -2.64
CA TYR A 117 11.76 9.81 -2.89
C TYR A 117 11.61 11.23 -2.36
N SER A 118 11.84 12.20 -3.24
CA SER A 118 11.79 13.61 -2.86
C SER A 118 10.43 14.22 -3.17
N SER A 119 9.92 15.01 -2.22
CA SER A 119 8.84 15.95 -2.47
C SER A 119 9.41 17.38 -2.49
N LYS A 120 8.56 18.37 -2.81
CA LYS A 120 9.00 19.78 -2.77
C LYS A 120 9.43 20.25 -1.38
N LYS A 121 9.11 19.52 -0.32
CA LYS A 121 9.28 19.95 1.07
C LYS A 121 10.25 19.09 1.87
N MET A 122 10.50 17.86 1.41
CA MET A 122 11.37 16.92 2.13
C MET A 122 11.99 15.89 1.22
N GLU A 123 13.15 15.42 1.60
CA GLU A 123 13.77 14.22 1.06
C GLU A 123 13.31 13.02 1.90
N GLN A 124 13.06 11.89 1.26
CA GLN A 124 12.57 10.67 1.86
C GLN A 124 13.22 9.48 1.19
N ARG A 125 13.20 8.36 1.86
CA ARG A 125 13.58 7.05 1.37
C ARG A 125 12.32 6.24 1.09
N LEU A 126 12.17 5.74 -0.11
CA LEU A 126 11.11 4.82 -0.50
C LEU A 126 11.67 3.40 -0.46
N LEU A 127 11.23 2.61 0.49
CA LEU A 127 11.58 1.21 0.62
C LEU A 127 10.44 0.38 0.02
N ILE A 128 10.72 -0.32 -1.08
CA ILE A 128 9.77 -1.16 -1.81
C ILE A 128 10.10 -2.60 -1.51
N THR A 129 9.14 -3.37 -1.03
CA THR A 129 9.32 -4.80 -0.76
C THR A 129 8.49 -5.66 -1.68
N TYR A 130 8.93 -6.90 -1.86
CA TYR A 130 8.22 -7.95 -2.57
C TYR A 130 8.28 -9.26 -1.78
N SER A 131 7.12 -9.86 -1.54
CA SER A 131 6.98 -11.16 -0.91
C SER A 131 6.24 -12.12 -1.84
N PRO A 132 6.86 -13.24 -2.27
CA PRO A 132 6.19 -14.28 -3.08
C PRO A 132 4.95 -14.85 -2.38
N LYS A 133 5.03 -15.06 -1.06
CA LYS A 133 3.91 -15.54 -0.23
C LYS A 133 2.73 -14.57 -0.27
N TYR A 134 3.01 -13.27 -0.11
CA TYR A 134 1.96 -12.25 -0.19
C TYR A 134 1.40 -12.10 -1.60
N ALA A 135 2.23 -12.26 -2.64
CA ALA A 135 1.79 -12.27 -4.03
C ALA A 135 0.80 -13.42 -4.31
N ALA A 136 1.12 -14.64 -3.83
CA ALA A 136 0.23 -15.79 -3.95
C ALA A 136 -1.11 -15.57 -3.24
N TYR A 137 -1.09 -15.01 -2.03
CA TYR A 137 -2.29 -14.65 -1.28
C TYR A 137 -3.16 -13.62 -2.01
N GLN A 138 -2.55 -12.55 -2.53
CA GLN A 138 -3.29 -11.52 -3.26
C GLN A 138 -3.88 -12.06 -4.58
N LYS A 139 -3.14 -12.91 -5.27
CA LYS A 139 -3.62 -13.61 -6.47
C LYS A 139 -4.86 -14.46 -6.16
N GLU A 140 -4.83 -15.25 -5.09
CA GLU A 140 -5.98 -16.08 -4.68
C GLU A 140 -7.22 -15.23 -4.37
N ILE A 141 -7.05 -14.11 -3.64
CA ILE A 141 -8.16 -13.18 -3.37
C ILE A 141 -8.72 -12.62 -4.68
N ARG A 142 -7.86 -12.21 -5.61
CA ARG A 142 -8.29 -11.66 -6.91
C ARG A 142 -9.02 -12.72 -7.73
N GLU A 143 -8.55 -13.94 -7.77
CA GLU A 143 -9.22 -15.05 -8.48
C GLU A 143 -10.64 -15.28 -7.94
N LYS A 144 -10.81 -15.32 -6.61
CA LYS A 144 -12.14 -15.41 -5.99
C LYS A 144 -13.04 -14.22 -6.36
N GLN A 145 -12.48 -13.04 -6.51
CA GLN A 145 -13.25 -11.85 -6.94
C GLN A 145 -13.62 -11.91 -8.42
N ILE A 146 -12.75 -12.42 -9.26
CA ILE A 146 -13.01 -12.65 -10.69
C ILE A 146 -14.17 -13.67 -10.87
N GLU A 147 -14.14 -14.78 -10.13
CA GLU A 147 -15.24 -15.75 -10.17
C GLU A 147 -16.59 -15.15 -9.75
N ARG A 148 -16.58 -14.28 -8.73
CA ARG A 148 -17.78 -13.52 -8.34
C ARG A 148 -18.23 -12.56 -9.44
N ALA A 149 -17.29 -11.89 -10.13
CA ALA A 149 -17.61 -11.02 -11.26
C ALA A 149 -18.22 -11.79 -12.42
N LYS A 150 -17.70 -12.99 -12.75
CA LYS A 150 -18.30 -13.91 -13.74
C LYS A 150 -19.73 -14.30 -13.37
N ALA A 151 -19.97 -14.67 -12.11
CA ALA A 151 -21.31 -14.98 -11.62
C ALA A 151 -22.25 -13.77 -11.70
N MET A 152 -21.75 -12.54 -11.44
CA MET A 152 -22.53 -11.32 -11.61
C MET A 152 -22.91 -11.08 -13.08
N LEU A 153 -22.01 -11.32 -14.02
CA LEU A 153 -22.29 -11.24 -15.46
C LEU A 153 -23.40 -12.23 -15.85
N SER A 154 -23.32 -13.47 -15.44
CA SER A 154 -24.33 -14.50 -15.73
C SER A 154 -25.71 -14.17 -15.16
N ASN A 155 -25.76 -13.48 -14.02
CA ASN A 155 -27.01 -13.13 -13.33
C ASN A 155 -27.53 -11.73 -13.68
N GLY A 156 -26.96 -11.04 -14.66
CA GLY A 156 -27.38 -9.70 -15.07
C GLY A 156 -27.14 -8.60 -14.02
N ARG A 157 -26.30 -8.85 -13.02
CA ARG A 157 -26.00 -7.91 -11.94
C ARG A 157 -24.68 -7.17 -12.22
N HIS A 158 -24.74 -6.06 -12.94
CA HIS A 158 -23.52 -5.35 -13.41
C HIS A 158 -23.24 -4.04 -12.69
N LYS A 159 -24.03 -3.69 -11.68
CA LYS A 159 -23.94 -2.38 -11.02
C LYS A 159 -22.78 -2.36 -10.01
N LYS A 160 -21.77 -1.51 -10.29
CA LYS A 160 -20.63 -1.30 -9.39
C LYS A 160 -21.07 -0.60 -8.10
N ASN A 161 -20.63 -1.12 -6.95
CA ASN A 161 -20.77 -0.42 -5.69
C ASN A 161 -19.60 0.56 -5.54
N ARG A 162 -19.84 1.85 -5.80
CA ARG A 162 -18.81 2.90 -5.74
C ARG A 162 -18.20 3.10 -4.36
N LYS A 163 -18.87 2.64 -3.30
CA LYS A 163 -18.39 2.76 -1.91
C LYS A 163 -17.45 1.63 -1.51
N ASN A 164 -17.39 0.55 -2.27
CA ASN A 164 -16.53 -0.59 -1.99
C ASN A 164 -15.45 -0.73 -3.08
N PRO A 165 -14.19 -0.36 -2.81
CA PRO A 165 -13.09 -0.50 -3.77
C PRO A 165 -12.79 -1.97 -4.12
N ASN A 166 -13.21 -2.91 -3.26
CA ASN A 166 -13.04 -4.35 -3.45
C ASN A 166 -14.27 -5.03 -4.09
N ASP A 167 -15.23 -4.26 -4.60
CA ASP A 167 -16.39 -4.82 -5.30
C ASP A 167 -15.95 -5.62 -6.54
N PRO A 168 -16.33 -6.90 -6.66
CA PRO A 168 -16.03 -7.72 -7.84
C PRO A 168 -16.47 -7.08 -9.16
N ALA A 169 -17.54 -6.31 -9.16
CA ALA A 169 -18.02 -5.58 -10.34
C ALA A 169 -17.02 -4.58 -10.91
N ARG A 170 -15.92 -4.26 -10.20
CA ARG A 170 -14.83 -3.45 -10.74
C ARG A 170 -14.12 -4.10 -11.93
N PHE A 171 -14.19 -5.42 -12.05
CA PHE A 171 -13.66 -6.20 -13.15
C PHE A 171 -14.65 -6.36 -14.32
N ILE A 172 -15.82 -5.74 -14.23
CA ILE A 172 -16.81 -5.75 -15.30
C ILE A 172 -16.73 -4.41 -16.03
N ASP A 173 -16.57 -4.48 -17.34
CA ASP A 173 -16.68 -3.33 -18.24
C ASP A 173 -17.82 -3.51 -19.23
N LYS A 174 -18.15 -2.46 -19.97
CA LYS A 174 -19.26 -2.44 -20.91
C LYS A 174 -18.88 -1.74 -22.21
N THR A 175 -19.40 -2.23 -23.29
CA THR A 175 -19.36 -1.55 -24.59
C THR A 175 -20.77 -1.37 -25.13
N ALA A 176 -20.98 -0.30 -25.86
CA ALA A 176 -22.21 -0.08 -26.60
C ALA A 176 -22.02 -0.54 -28.06
N VAL A 177 -22.88 -1.42 -28.53
CA VAL A 177 -22.88 -1.91 -29.91
C VAL A 177 -24.12 -1.37 -30.59
N THR A 178 -23.93 -0.55 -31.62
CA THR A 178 -25.03 -0.08 -32.49
C THR A 178 -25.13 -0.96 -33.73
N LYS A 179 -26.32 -1.38 -34.08
CA LYS A 179 -26.65 -1.91 -35.39
C LYS A 179 -27.42 -0.84 -36.13
N ASP A 180 -26.87 -0.33 -37.24
CA ASP A 180 -27.53 0.46 -38.27
C ASP A 180 -28.68 1.38 -37.82
N GLY A 181 -28.41 2.36 -36.93
CA GLY A 181 -29.38 3.38 -36.54
C GLY A 181 -30.39 2.99 -35.44
N GLU A 182 -30.28 1.80 -34.87
CA GLU A 182 -31.08 1.37 -33.73
C GLU A 182 -30.42 1.75 -32.37
N MET A 183 -31.18 1.67 -31.27
CA MET A 183 -30.65 1.88 -29.90
C MET A 183 -29.49 0.92 -29.63
N ALA A 184 -28.41 1.43 -29.11
CA ALA A 184 -27.22 0.65 -28.79
C ALA A 184 -27.53 -0.41 -27.71
N ASP A 185 -27.28 -1.67 -28.00
CA ASP A 185 -27.23 -2.71 -27.01
C ASP A 185 -25.97 -2.59 -26.14
N ILE A 186 -26.12 -2.68 -24.81
CA ILE A 186 -25.00 -2.65 -23.90
C ILE A 186 -24.56 -4.07 -23.60
N LEU A 187 -23.34 -4.40 -24.03
CA LEU A 187 -22.69 -5.67 -23.72
C LEU A 187 -21.75 -5.49 -22.54
N TYR A 188 -21.88 -6.36 -21.52
CA TYR A 188 -21.00 -6.41 -20.37
C TYR A 188 -20.03 -7.58 -20.50
N PHE A 189 -18.77 -7.35 -20.11
CA PHE A 189 -17.71 -8.35 -20.23
C PHE A 189 -16.66 -8.17 -19.10
N LEU A 190 -15.82 -9.21 -18.91
CA LEU A 190 -14.68 -9.09 -18.00
C LEU A 190 -13.60 -8.19 -18.59
N ASP A 191 -13.14 -7.23 -17.80
CA ASP A 191 -12.04 -6.33 -18.14
C ASP A 191 -10.69 -7.00 -17.85
N GLU A 192 -10.23 -7.83 -18.79
CA GLU A 192 -8.94 -8.54 -18.69
C GLU A 192 -7.76 -7.58 -18.56
N LYS A 193 -7.84 -6.37 -19.14
CA LYS A 193 -6.78 -5.36 -19.02
C LYS A 193 -6.67 -4.88 -17.56
N LYS A 194 -7.78 -4.64 -16.91
CA LYS A 194 -7.82 -4.23 -15.52
C LYS A 194 -7.37 -5.33 -14.58
N ILE A 195 -7.74 -6.57 -14.85
CA ILE A 195 -7.27 -7.74 -14.11
C ILE A 195 -5.74 -7.82 -14.19
N ALA A 196 -5.16 -7.73 -15.39
CA ALA A 196 -3.72 -7.73 -15.60
C ALA A 196 -3.02 -6.53 -14.93
N GLN A 197 -3.63 -5.34 -14.99
CA GLN A 197 -3.11 -4.15 -14.30
C GLN A 197 -3.09 -4.31 -12.78
N GLU A 198 -4.12 -4.90 -12.18
CA GLU A 198 -4.11 -5.15 -10.73
C GLU A 198 -3.09 -6.22 -10.34
N ALA A 199 -2.91 -7.25 -11.17
CA ALA A 199 -1.95 -8.33 -10.92
C ALA A 199 -0.49 -7.88 -10.85
N GLN A 200 -0.13 -6.77 -11.50
CA GLN A 200 1.24 -6.25 -11.47
C GLN A 200 1.69 -5.82 -10.06
N TYR A 201 0.74 -5.54 -9.17
CA TYR A 201 1.02 -5.08 -7.81
C TYR A 201 1.08 -6.21 -6.78
N ASP A 202 0.82 -7.44 -7.18
CA ASP A 202 0.82 -8.58 -6.26
C ASP A 202 2.18 -8.75 -5.61
N GLY A 203 2.16 -8.93 -4.30
CA GLY A 203 3.35 -9.11 -3.48
C GLY A 203 4.13 -7.83 -3.18
N LEU A 204 3.81 -6.73 -3.85
CA LEU A 204 4.50 -5.45 -3.66
C LEU A 204 3.90 -4.66 -2.50
N TYR A 205 4.77 -4.12 -1.67
CA TYR A 205 4.45 -3.21 -0.58
C TYR A 205 5.49 -2.10 -0.54
N ALA A 206 5.16 -0.94 0.01
CA ALA A 206 6.14 0.13 0.14
C ALA A 206 5.91 0.96 1.40
N VAL A 207 7.01 1.46 1.95
CA VAL A 207 7.02 2.46 3.02
C VAL A 207 7.87 3.66 2.62
N CYS A 208 7.50 4.83 3.12
CA CYS A 208 8.32 6.03 3.08
C CYS A 208 8.84 6.33 4.48
N THR A 209 10.10 6.73 4.57
CA THR A 209 10.75 7.07 5.83
C THR A 209 11.79 8.17 5.63
N ASP A 210 12.16 8.84 6.71
CA ASP A 210 13.31 9.76 6.82
C ASP A 210 14.48 9.15 7.59
N LEU A 211 14.43 7.87 7.89
CA LEU A 211 15.51 7.09 8.50
C LEU A 211 16.51 6.66 7.41
N PHE A 212 17.46 7.53 7.08
CA PHE A 212 18.41 7.29 6.00
C PHE A 212 19.55 6.35 6.38
N ASP A 213 19.93 6.34 7.66
CA ASP A 213 21.07 5.60 8.18
C ASP A 213 20.69 4.22 8.72
N ASP A 214 19.38 3.94 8.88
CA ASP A 214 18.89 2.66 9.40
C ASP A 214 18.85 1.59 8.32
N GLU A 215 19.11 0.35 8.71
CA GLU A 215 19.03 -0.81 7.81
C GLU A 215 17.58 -1.10 7.39
N PRO A 216 17.35 -1.55 6.15
CA PRO A 216 16.02 -1.90 5.66
C PRO A 216 15.28 -2.89 6.56
N GLU A 217 16.01 -3.85 7.12
CA GLU A 217 15.45 -4.87 8.02
C GLU A 217 14.85 -4.25 9.28
N ASP A 218 15.53 -3.29 9.90
CA ASP A 218 15.06 -2.61 11.12
C ASP A 218 13.82 -1.75 10.82
N ILE A 219 13.82 -1.03 9.71
CA ILE A 219 12.67 -0.23 9.26
C ILE A 219 11.45 -1.12 9.03
N LEU A 220 11.62 -2.25 8.35
CA LEU A 220 10.54 -3.19 8.07
C LEU A 220 10.02 -3.85 9.33
N LYS A 221 10.89 -4.25 10.25
CA LYS A 221 10.51 -4.82 11.55
C LYS A 221 9.64 -3.86 12.36
N VAL A 222 10.02 -2.58 12.43
CA VAL A 222 9.19 -1.54 13.07
C VAL A 222 7.86 -1.35 12.34
N SER A 223 7.87 -1.37 11.00
CA SER A 223 6.64 -1.26 10.21
C SER A 223 5.67 -2.43 10.44
N GLU A 224 6.16 -3.63 10.67
CA GLU A 224 5.36 -4.83 10.91
C GLU A 224 4.81 -4.92 12.33
N SER A 225 5.46 -4.30 13.31
CA SER A 225 5.08 -4.36 14.72
C SER A 225 3.85 -3.52 15.11
N ARG A 226 3.27 -2.76 14.19
CA ARG A 226 2.12 -1.85 14.41
C ARG A 226 0.75 -2.56 14.40
#